data_589df939ac7da9f721e903eda65cef05
#
_entry.id   589df939ac7da9f721e903eda65cef05
#
_cell.length_a   1.000
_cell.length_b   1.000
_cell.length_c   1.000
_cell.angle_alpha   90.00
_cell.angle_beta   90.00
_cell.angle_gamma   90.00
#
_symmetry.space_group_name_H-M   'P 1'
#
loop_
_entity.id
_entity.type
_entity.pdbx_description
1 polymer ?
#
loop_
_entity_poly.entity_id
_entity_poly.type
_entity_poly.pdbx_seq_one_letter_code
_entity_poly.pdbx_strand_id
1 'polypeptide(L)'
;MAIKWQRLFCPMASGFGLRRRSAIGLVSALSLGMGTALHAGAALSQPAGQANCPKPALVMTSDVPAPVTKLNFADAEMQTVLAKYLANISAATCSSGLGTISHNSKAADPKDRTVIRINFDTLYSWLILDLASPATFTLPQTGGRYQSALVVNAQGYSYVNKNPGDYTLTQDLVGSRYALVAFRTGVNIQDPADVAKAQALQAKLSVRQVDTGEMALAHPWNQEQMLALRAEYNQERNEKGIKSEDLYGRKGEISPEQNNMGVAVGIGGIPKEGAVYLFYTPSSTEPQTLTLKDVPNGDNAFWSLTVYDKDGFVVGEDFNINSAFAKANPQGEVTLNFGGDQTKPNYLEIYPGWNATFRIYNPKPAYF
;
A
#
# COMPACT_ATOMS: atom_id res chain seq x y z
N MET A 1 13.74 -24.97 17.82
CA MET A 1 14.83 -24.22 17.19
C MET A 1 14.31 -22.82 16.95
N ALA A 2 14.74 -21.85 17.74
CA ALA A 2 14.24 -20.46 17.61
C ALA A 2 14.82 -19.89 16.30
N ILE A 3 13.98 -19.63 15.33
CA ILE A 3 14.38 -18.93 14.10
C ILE A 3 14.68 -17.50 14.52
N LYS A 4 15.96 -17.15 14.61
CA LYS A 4 16.36 -15.74 14.64
C LYS A 4 15.91 -15.16 13.32
N TRP A 5 15.11 -14.12 13.36
CA TRP A 5 14.85 -13.28 12.20
C TRP A 5 16.19 -12.76 11.69
N GLN A 6 16.78 -13.47 10.74
CA GLN A 6 17.87 -12.93 9.96
C GLN A 6 17.23 -11.90 9.02
N ARG A 7 17.66 -10.67 9.17
CA ARG A 7 17.51 -9.64 8.14
C ARG A 7 18.12 -10.24 6.88
N LEU A 8 17.30 -10.84 6.02
CA LEU A 8 17.75 -11.48 4.80
C LEU A 8 18.20 -10.41 3.81
N PHE A 9 19.52 -10.16 3.82
CA PHE A 9 20.20 -9.71 2.62
C PHE A 9 20.07 -10.85 1.60
N CYS A 10 19.56 -10.55 0.42
CA CYS A 10 19.71 -11.40 -0.74
C CYS A 10 21.20 -11.34 -1.15
N PRO A 11 22.01 -12.38 -0.98
CA PRO A 11 23.33 -12.38 -1.57
C PRO A 11 23.18 -12.70 -3.05
N MET A 12 23.35 -11.70 -3.91
CA MET A 12 23.67 -11.98 -5.29
C MET A 12 25.03 -12.70 -5.31
N ALA A 13 25.02 -13.92 -5.80
CA ALA A 13 26.20 -14.70 -6.06
C ALA A 13 27.12 -13.97 -7.03
N SER A 14 28.18 -13.39 -6.52
CA SER A 14 29.37 -13.02 -7.30
C SER A 14 30.18 -14.28 -7.54
N GLY A 15 30.34 -14.67 -8.80
CA GLY A 15 31.38 -15.61 -9.18
C GLY A 15 31.01 -16.56 -10.30
N PHE A 16 31.12 -16.11 -11.53
CA PHE A 16 31.47 -17.00 -12.62
C PHE A 16 32.52 -16.34 -13.52
N GLY A 17 33.69 -16.94 -13.47
CA GLY A 17 34.85 -16.58 -14.27
C GLY A 17 34.60 -16.82 -15.77
N LEU A 18 35.06 -15.88 -16.56
CA LEU A 18 35.14 -15.96 -18.01
C LEU A 18 35.97 -17.16 -18.47
N ARG A 19 35.37 -18.06 -19.24
CA ARG A 19 36.10 -18.78 -20.30
C ARG A 19 35.40 -18.57 -21.62
N ARG A 20 36.09 -17.81 -22.49
CA ARG A 20 35.75 -17.65 -23.91
C ARG A 20 35.75 -19.00 -24.62
N ARG A 21 34.69 -19.31 -25.34
CA ARG A 21 34.73 -20.09 -26.60
C ARG A 21 33.66 -19.55 -27.54
N SER A 22 34.14 -19.08 -28.68
CA SER A 22 33.35 -18.65 -29.82
C SER A 22 32.63 -19.84 -30.44
N ALA A 23 31.34 -19.72 -30.73
CA ALA A 23 30.65 -20.48 -31.73
C ALA A 23 29.57 -19.59 -32.35
N ILE A 24 29.74 -19.34 -33.65
CA ILE A 24 28.80 -18.66 -34.55
C ILE A 24 27.64 -19.63 -34.75
N GLY A 25 26.44 -19.25 -34.38
CA GLY A 25 25.21 -19.97 -34.72
C GLY A 25 24.11 -18.98 -35.04
N LEU A 26 23.65 -19.01 -36.31
CA LEU A 26 22.47 -18.33 -36.80
C LEU A 26 21.27 -18.58 -35.88
N VAL A 27 20.65 -17.54 -35.39
CA VAL A 27 19.35 -17.63 -34.72
C VAL A 27 18.32 -16.87 -35.52
N SER A 28 17.37 -17.62 -36.03
CA SER A 28 16.16 -17.16 -36.68
C SER A 28 15.36 -16.26 -35.74
N ALA A 29 15.00 -15.10 -36.20
CA ALA A 29 14.11 -14.18 -35.48
C ALA A 29 12.71 -14.79 -35.41
N LEU A 30 12.31 -15.23 -34.22
CA LEU A 30 10.90 -15.36 -33.85
C LEU A 30 10.46 -14.06 -33.19
N SER A 31 9.70 -13.28 -33.93
CA SER A 31 8.97 -12.11 -33.47
C SER A 31 7.87 -12.58 -32.51
N LEU A 32 8.13 -12.60 -31.19
CA LEU A 32 7.06 -12.60 -30.19
C LEU A 32 6.47 -11.18 -30.17
N GLY A 33 5.27 -11.06 -30.69
CA GLY A 33 4.46 -9.86 -30.54
C GLY A 33 4.16 -9.64 -29.05
N MET A 34 4.87 -8.70 -28.42
CA MET A 34 4.41 -8.08 -27.19
C MET A 34 3.15 -7.28 -27.53
N GLY A 35 2.01 -7.87 -27.21
CA GLY A 35 0.75 -7.15 -27.19
C GLY A 35 0.88 -6.03 -26.15
N THR A 36 1.05 -4.81 -26.64
CA THR A 36 0.81 -3.61 -25.86
C THR A 36 -0.66 -3.62 -25.47
N ALA A 37 -0.96 -4.11 -24.27
CA ALA A 37 -2.22 -3.81 -23.64
C ALA A 37 -2.22 -2.30 -23.39
N LEU A 38 -2.68 -1.54 -24.38
CA LEU A 38 -3.22 -0.21 -24.18
C LEU A 38 -4.26 -0.35 -23.07
N HIS A 39 -3.91 0.04 -21.86
CA HIS A 39 -4.90 0.40 -20.88
C HIS A 39 -5.53 1.70 -21.39
N ALA A 40 -6.41 1.56 -22.37
CA ALA A 40 -7.47 2.51 -22.59
C ALA A 40 -8.11 2.67 -21.22
N GLY A 41 -8.00 3.85 -20.64
CA GLY A 41 -8.72 4.20 -19.42
C GLY A 41 -10.19 3.84 -19.68
N ALA A 42 -10.63 2.74 -19.10
CA ALA A 42 -12.04 2.44 -19.04
C ALA A 42 -12.65 3.63 -18.28
N ALA A 43 -13.27 4.54 -19.03
CA ALA A 43 -14.20 5.48 -18.44
C ALA A 43 -15.17 4.58 -17.66
N LEU A 44 -15.06 4.63 -16.32
CA LEU A 44 -15.98 3.92 -15.44
C LEU A 44 -17.37 4.41 -15.86
N SER A 45 -18.13 3.55 -16.56
CA SER A 45 -19.52 3.81 -16.86
C SER A 45 -20.21 4.05 -15.53
N GLN A 46 -20.70 5.27 -15.29
CA GLN A 46 -21.48 5.59 -14.12
C GLN A 46 -22.65 4.61 -14.03
N PRO A 47 -22.91 4.02 -12.85
CA PRO A 47 -24.10 3.20 -12.67
C PRO A 47 -25.33 4.00 -13.09
N ALA A 48 -26.24 3.38 -13.81
CA ALA A 48 -27.51 3.98 -14.21
C ALA A 48 -28.28 4.45 -12.95
N GLY A 49 -28.28 5.77 -12.70
CA GLY A 49 -28.86 6.40 -11.50
C GLY A 49 -28.06 7.61 -10.98
N GLN A 50 -26.84 7.86 -11.45
CA GLN A 50 -25.99 8.97 -11.00
C GLN A 50 -25.98 10.19 -11.94
N ALA A 51 -27.02 10.38 -12.74
CA ALA A 51 -27.08 11.46 -13.76
C ALA A 51 -26.95 12.89 -13.22
N ASN A 52 -27.00 13.11 -11.90
CA ASN A 52 -26.96 14.43 -11.25
C ASN A 52 -25.85 14.63 -10.23
N CYS A 53 -24.81 13.76 -10.21
CA CYS A 53 -23.69 13.97 -9.30
C CYS A 53 -22.81 15.15 -9.76
N PRO A 54 -22.27 15.94 -8.83
CA PRO A 54 -21.31 17.00 -9.16
C PRO A 54 -20.08 16.40 -9.88
N LYS A 55 -19.48 17.18 -10.75
CA LYS A 55 -18.17 16.82 -11.32
C LYS A 55 -17.10 16.88 -10.22
N PRO A 56 -16.02 16.09 -10.34
CA PRO A 56 -14.86 16.24 -9.48
C PRO A 56 -14.37 17.69 -9.48
N ALA A 57 -14.01 18.22 -8.31
CA ALA A 57 -13.43 19.56 -8.18
C ALA A 57 -11.98 19.59 -8.71
N LEU A 58 -11.81 19.18 -9.96
CA LEU A 58 -10.53 19.15 -10.69
C LEU A 58 -10.58 20.13 -11.86
N VAL A 59 -9.64 21.07 -11.87
CA VAL A 59 -9.44 22.01 -12.97
C VAL A 59 -8.05 21.76 -13.56
N MET A 60 -7.99 21.62 -14.88
CA MET A 60 -6.73 21.62 -15.64
C MET A 60 -6.70 22.84 -16.56
N THR A 61 -5.55 23.51 -16.60
CA THR A 61 -5.38 24.72 -17.45
C THR A 61 -4.83 24.37 -18.84
N SER A 62 -4.34 23.16 -19.03
CA SER A 62 -3.83 22.63 -20.30
C SER A 62 -4.16 21.14 -20.43
N ASP A 63 -4.44 20.70 -21.67
CA ASP A 63 -4.58 19.28 -22.00
C ASP A 63 -3.27 18.68 -22.56
N VAL A 64 -2.22 19.50 -22.72
CA VAL A 64 -0.93 19.04 -23.25
C VAL A 64 -0.08 18.41 -22.14
N PRO A 65 0.31 17.14 -22.28
CA PRO A 65 1.13 16.48 -21.27
C PRO A 65 2.51 17.13 -21.13
N ALA A 66 2.88 17.47 -19.90
CA ALA A 66 4.22 17.95 -19.59
C ALA A 66 5.24 16.79 -19.47
N PRO A 67 6.52 17.06 -19.79
CA PRO A 67 7.56 16.05 -19.67
C PRO A 67 7.85 15.71 -18.19
N VAL A 68 8.13 14.42 -17.95
CA VAL A 68 8.54 13.92 -16.64
C VAL A 68 10.04 13.68 -16.61
N THR A 69 10.70 14.21 -15.61
CA THR A 69 12.12 14.12 -15.35
C THR A 69 12.38 13.67 -13.92
N LYS A 70 13.60 13.31 -13.55
CA LYS A 70 13.95 12.98 -12.16
C LYS A 70 13.64 14.12 -11.17
N LEU A 71 13.63 15.37 -11.61
CA LEU A 71 13.38 16.53 -10.75
C LEU A 71 11.92 16.72 -10.38
N ASN A 72 10.99 16.27 -11.24
CA ASN A 72 9.56 16.44 -11.04
C ASN A 72 8.80 15.11 -10.97
N PHE A 73 9.52 13.99 -10.87
CA PHE A 73 8.92 12.65 -10.87
C PHE A 73 7.89 12.46 -9.75
N ALA A 74 8.25 12.83 -8.51
CA ALA A 74 7.34 12.71 -7.38
C ALA A 74 6.09 13.59 -7.54
N ASP A 75 6.23 14.82 -8.04
CA ASP A 75 5.10 15.70 -8.34
C ASP A 75 4.18 15.08 -9.42
N ALA A 76 4.78 14.53 -10.49
CA ALA A 76 4.02 13.91 -11.59
C ALA A 76 3.21 12.70 -11.11
N GLU A 77 3.85 11.81 -10.36
CA GLU A 77 3.19 10.64 -9.77
C GLU A 77 2.08 11.05 -8.81
N MET A 78 2.38 11.95 -7.87
CA MET A 78 1.41 12.36 -6.85
C MET A 78 0.23 13.12 -7.44
N GLN A 79 0.44 14.04 -8.38
CA GLN A 79 -0.65 14.76 -9.03
C GLN A 79 -1.55 13.80 -9.83
N THR A 80 -0.96 12.83 -10.54
CA THR A 80 -1.71 11.79 -11.25
C THR A 80 -2.57 10.96 -10.29
N VAL A 81 -1.98 10.58 -9.17
CA VAL A 81 -2.67 9.80 -8.14
C VAL A 81 -3.78 10.62 -7.47
N LEU A 82 -3.49 11.85 -7.06
CA LEU A 82 -4.47 12.75 -6.46
C LEU A 82 -5.68 12.97 -7.38
N ALA A 83 -5.45 13.24 -8.66
CA ALA A 83 -6.52 13.40 -9.65
C ALA A 83 -7.37 12.12 -9.77
N LYS A 84 -6.73 10.94 -9.82
CA LYS A 84 -7.42 9.65 -9.89
C LYS A 84 -8.26 9.38 -8.63
N TYR A 85 -7.68 9.60 -7.44
CA TYR A 85 -8.42 9.41 -6.18
C TYR A 85 -9.56 10.40 -6.03
N LEU A 86 -9.37 11.67 -6.43
CA LEU A 86 -10.42 12.68 -6.43
C LEU A 86 -11.61 12.24 -7.29
N ALA A 87 -11.35 11.77 -8.52
CA ALA A 87 -12.39 11.25 -9.40
C ALA A 87 -13.11 10.03 -8.79
N ASN A 88 -12.36 9.11 -8.18
CA ASN A 88 -12.94 7.93 -7.52
C ASN A 88 -13.82 8.30 -6.32
N ILE A 89 -13.34 9.22 -5.47
CA ILE A 89 -14.11 9.72 -4.31
C ILE A 89 -15.37 10.41 -4.79
N SER A 90 -15.27 11.31 -5.78
CA SER A 90 -16.41 12.01 -6.36
C SER A 90 -17.47 11.02 -6.87
N ALA A 91 -17.06 10.03 -7.66
CA ALA A 91 -17.97 9.01 -8.18
C ALA A 91 -18.59 8.15 -7.08
N ALA A 92 -17.84 7.76 -6.07
CA ALA A 92 -18.33 6.89 -4.98
C ALA A 92 -19.26 7.62 -4.00
N THR A 93 -19.09 8.93 -3.83
CA THR A 93 -19.83 9.72 -2.83
C THR A 93 -20.86 10.68 -3.42
N CYS A 94 -20.96 10.75 -4.76
CA CYS A 94 -21.81 11.72 -5.46
C CYS A 94 -21.56 13.18 -4.97
N SER A 95 -20.26 13.55 -4.85
CA SER A 95 -19.81 14.86 -4.36
C SER A 95 -18.74 15.43 -5.29
N SER A 96 -18.22 16.63 -4.99
CA SER A 96 -17.05 17.19 -5.66
C SER A 96 -15.75 16.42 -5.40
N GLY A 97 -15.72 15.55 -4.38
CA GLY A 97 -14.62 14.70 -3.99
C GLY A 97 -13.67 15.29 -2.94
N LEU A 98 -13.42 16.63 -2.98
CA LEU A 98 -12.60 17.29 -1.96
C LEU A 98 -13.35 17.40 -0.63
N GLY A 99 -12.62 17.25 0.48
CA GLY A 99 -13.18 17.35 1.82
C GLY A 99 -14.22 16.27 2.15
N THR A 100 -14.31 15.21 1.34
CA THR A 100 -15.28 14.11 1.53
C THR A 100 -14.55 12.79 1.74
N ILE A 101 -14.97 12.02 2.75
CA ILE A 101 -14.42 10.69 3.02
C ILE A 101 -15.18 9.66 2.19
N SER A 102 -14.48 8.91 1.37
CA SER A 102 -15.00 7.73 0.67
C SER A 102 -14.54 6.47 1.38
N HIS A 103 -15.47 5.56 1.68
CA HIS A 103 -15.18 4.29 2.33
C HIS A 103 -15.16 3.15 1.32
N ASN A 104 -14.00 2.48 1.19
CA ASN A 104 -13.95 1.16 0.59
C ASN A 104 -14.28 0.13 1.68
N SER A 105 -15.57 -0.17 1.80
CA SER A 105 -16.11 -1.04 2.85
C SER A 105 -16.04 -2.52 2.52
N LYS A 106 -15.60 -2.88 1.31
CA LYS A 106 -15.39 -4.28 0.90
C LYS A 106 -13.95 -4.68 1.18
N ALA A 107 -13.76 -5.86 1.74
CA ALA A 107 -12.48 -6.50 1.81
C ALA A 107 -11.91 -6.73 0.39
N ALA A 108 -10.59 -6.80 0.30
CA ALA A 108 -9.95 -7.16 -0.97
C ALA A 108 -10.44 -8.54 -1.44
N ASP A 109 -10.72 -8.66 -2.74
CA ASP A 109 -11.11 -9.95 -3.33
C ASP A 109 -9.83 -10.79 -3.58
N PRO A 110 -9.72 -12.00 -3.03
CA PRO A 110 -8.60 -12.89 -3.29
C PRO A 110 -8.41 -13.26 -4.77
N LYS A 111 -9.44 -13.07 -5.59
CA LYS A 111 -9.42 -13.31 -7.04
C LYS A 111 -8.96 -12.09 -7.84
N ASP A 112 -8.87 -10.92 -7.21
CA ASP A 112 -8.38 -9.70 -7.87
C ASP A 112 -6.90 -9.83 -8.21
N ARG A 113 -6.56 -9.62 -9.48
CA ARG A 113 -5.20 -9.66 -10.03
C ARG A 113 -4.70 -8.29 -10.47
N THR A 114 -5.36 -7.20 -10.05
CA THR A 114 -5.01 -5.83 -10.44
C THR A 114 -3.88 -5.25 -9.59
N VAL A 115 -3.75 -5.68 -8.33
CA VAL A 115 -2.74 -5.21 -7.38
C VAL A 115 -1.99 -6.38 -6.78
N ILE A 116 -0.67 -6.42 -6.97
CA ILE A 116 0.19 -7.43 -6.34
C ILE A 116 0.33 -7.15 -4.83
N ARG A 117 0.46 -8.21 -4.02
CA ARG A 117 0.63 -8.15 -2.56
C ARG A 117 -0.43 -7.29 -1.86
N ILE A 118 -1.67 -7.37 -2.37
CA ILE A 118 -2.80 -6.65 -1.81
C ILE A 118 -2.94 -6.95 -0.31
N ASN A 119 -3.37 -5.97 0.45
CA ASN A 119 -3.58 -6.10 1.89
C ASN A 119 -5.01 -6.57 2.16
N PHE A 120 -5.15 -7.71 2.82
CA PHE A 120 -6.43 -8.30 3.22
C PHE A 120 -6.85 -7.94 4.66
N ASP A 121 -6.00 -7.24 5.40
CA ASP A 121 -6.13 -7.07 6.85
C ASP A 121 -6.73 -5.74 7.26
N THR A 122 -6.96 -4.83 6.30
CA THR A 122 -7.56 -3.52 6.58
C THR A 122 -8.59 -3.12 5.54
N LEU A 123 -9.67 -2.48 5.99
CA LEU A 123 -10.55 -1.68 5.13
C LEU A 123 -9.95 -0.28 4.96
N TYR A 124 -10.10 0.30 3.79
CA TYR A 124 -9.55 1.61 3.45
C TYR A 124 -10.63 2.68 3.37
N SER A 125 -10.31 3.90 3.81
CA SER A 125 -11.09 5.09 3.49
C SER A 125 -10.16 6.18 2.98
N TRP A 126 -10.65 7.02 2.08
CA TRP A 126 -9.84 7.98 1.35
C TRP A 126 -10.42 9.37 1.48
N LEU A 127 -9.53 10.35 1.66
CA LEU A 127 -9.88 11.75 1.75
C LEU A 127 -8.82 12.57 1.02
N ILE A 128 -9.24 13.51 0.18
CA ILE A 128 -8.35 14.50 -0.41
C ILE A 128 -8.76 15.88 0.08
N LEU A 129 -7.76 16.69 0.43
CA LEU A 129 -7.90 18.01 1.00
C LEU A 129 -7.20 19.06 0.13
N ASP A 130 -7.84 20.21 -0.07
CA ASP A 130 -7.20 21.46 -0.44
C ASP A 130 -6.96 22.28 0.85
N LEU A 131 -5.72 22.36 1.28
CA LEU A 131 -5.33 23.03 2.51
C LEU A 131 -5.12 24.55 2.36
N ALA A 132 -5.67 25.15 1.28
CA ALA A 132 -5.88 26.60 1.24
C ALA A 132 -6.75 27.06 2.42
N SER A 133 -7.64 26.17 2.90
CA SER A 133 -8.34 26.30 4.19
C SER A 133 -7.96 25.13 5.11
N PRO A 134 -7.65 25.35 6.40
CA PRO A 134 -7.38 24.27 7.34
C PRO A 134 -8.52 23.26 7.41
N ALA A 135 -8.16 21.97 7.53
CA ALA A 135 -9.11 20.88 7.66
C ALA A 135 -8.82 20.06 8.92
N THR A 136 -9.86 19.61 9.60
CA THR A 136 -9.74 18.72 10.76
C THR A 136 -10.43 17.41 10.47
N PHE A 137 -9.71 16.28 10.53
CA PHE A 137 -10.33 14.96 10.54
C PHE A 137 -10.28 14.35 11.94
N THR A 138 -11.22 13.46 12.21
CA THR A 138 -11.34 12.76 13.50
C THR A 138 -11.11 11.26 13.33
N LEU A 139 -10.16 10.69 14.10
CA LEU A 139 -10.06 9.26 14.33
C LEU A 139 -10.91 8.90 15.57
N PRO A 140 -11.92 8.02 15.44
CA PRO A 140 -12.79 7.65 16.53
C PRO A 140 -12.10 6.72 17.55
N GLN A 141 -12.69 6.59 18.74
CA GLN A 141 -12.32 5.54 19.71
C GLN A 141 -12.65 4.17 19.11
N THR A 142 -11.66 3.26 19.11
CA THR A 142 -11.75 1.97 18.42
C THR A 142 -11.97 0.77 19.34
N GLY A 143 -11.82 0.95 20.67
CA GLY A 143 -11.86 -0.15 21.62
C GLY A 143 -10.70 -1.14 21.45
N GLY A 144 -9.52 -0.64 21.02
CA GLY A 144 -8.31 -1.42 20.81
C GLY A 144 -8.12 -1.96 19.38
N ARG A 145 -9.11 -1.83 18.48
CA ARG A 145 -8.95 -2.18 17.06
C ARG A 145 -7.97 -1.22 16.39
N TYR A 146 -7.08 -1.77 15.56
CA TYR A 146 -6.17 -0.94 14.78
C TYR A 146 -6.93 0.02 13.85
N GLN A 147 -6.57 1.28 13.94
CA GLN A 147 -6.96 2.30 13.00
C GLN A 147 -5.84 3.34 12.86
N SER A 148 -5.59 3.80 11.65
CA SER A 148 -4.58 4.82 11.37
C SER A 148 -5.00 5.72 10.23
N ALA A 149 -4.42 6.93 10.18
CA ALA A 149 -4.53 7.88 9.08
C ALA A 149 -3.12 8.20 8.57
N LEU A 150 -2.77 7.73 7.39
CA LEU A 150 -1.56 8.12 6.67
C LEU A 150 -1.84 9.42 5.92
N VAL A 151 -1.13 10.47 6.26
CA VAL A 151 -1.18 11.76 5.54
C VAL A 151 -0.02 11.79 4.55
N VAL A 152 -0.32 11.99 3.28
CA VAL A 152 0.67 12.07 2.19
C VAL A 152 0.53 13.43 1.52
N ASN A 153 1.62 14.17 1.42
CA ASN A 153 1.63 15.48 0.76
C ASN A 153 1.74 15.35 -0.78
N ALA A 154 1.62 16.48 -1.49
CA ALA A 154 1.65 16.50 -2.94
C ALA A 154 3.02 16.12 -3.57
N GLN A 155 4.06 15.92 -2.78
CA GLN A 155 5.37 15.43 -3.20
C GLN A 155 5.66 13.98 -2.76
N GLY A 156 4.72 13.31 -2.06
CA GLY A 156 4.90 11.93 -1.62
C GLY A 156 5.44 11.75 -0.21
N TYR A 157 5.90 12.81 0.45
CA TYR A 157 6.31 12.74 1.86
C TYR A 157 5.10 12.46 2.75
N SER A 158 5.31 11.66 3.79
CA SER A 158 4.18 11.15 4.57
C SER A 158 4.47 11.03 6.06
N TYR A 159 3.40 10.95 6.84
CA TYR A 159 3.44 10.61 8.25
C TYR A 159 2.11 9.95 8.66
N VAL A 160 2.11 9.26 9.82
CA VAL A 160 0.95 8.50 10.27
C VAL A 160 0.44 8.99 11.61
N ASN A 161 -0.89 9.17 11.71
CA ASN A 161 -1.61 9.39 12.96
C ASN A 161 -2.26 8.08 13.39
N LYS A 162 -2.06 7.66 14.64
CA LYS A 162 -2.42 6.31 15.11
C LYS A 162 -3.40 6.31 16.29
N ASN A 163 -3.52 7.42 17.00
CA ASN A 163 -4.35 7.51 18.18
C ASN A 163 -5.72 8.13 17.85
N PRO A 164 -6.79 7.76 18.58
CA PRO A 164 -8.05 8.47 18.50
C PRO A 164 -7.90 9.96 18.84
N GLY A 165 -8.61 10.83 18.12
CA GLY A 165 -8.57 12.27 18.34
C GLY A 165 -8.81 13.09 17.07
N ASP A 166 -8.79 14.40 17.26
CA ASP A 166 -8.91 15.38 16.17
C ASP A 166 -7.52 15.80 15.70
N TYR A 167 -7.34 15.83 14.38
CA TYR A 167 -6.09 16.20 13.71
C TYR A 167 -6.34 17.33 12.73
N THR A 168 -5.87 18.53 13.07
CA THR A 168 -5.97 19.68 12.19
C THR A 168 -4.76 19.72 11.26
N LEU A 169 -5.03 19.70 9.97
CA LEU A 169 -4.05 19.82 8.89
C LEU A 169 -4.07 21.25 8.35
N THR A 170 -2.86 21.79 8.16
CA THR A 170 -2.61 23.05 7.48
C THR A 170 -1.59 22.83 6.37
N GLN A 171 -1.53 23.74 5.42
CA GLN A 171 -0.50 23.69 4.36
C GLN A 171 0.92 23.64 4.93
N ASP A 172 1.20 24.42 5.98
CA ASP A 172 2.52 24.48 6.61
C ASP A 172 2.86 23.14 7.29
N LEU A 173 1.92 22.54 8.02
CA LEU A 173 2.14 21.27 8.70
C LEU A 173 2.40 20.12 7.72
N VAL A 174 1.65 20.10 6.62
CA VAL A 174 1.72 19.03 5.60
C VAL A 174 2.85 19.30 4.59
N GLY A 175 3.23 20.56 4.40
CA GLY A 175 4.26 20.99 3.46
C GLY A 175 3.77 21.08 2.01
N SER A 176 2.44 21.05 1.77
CA SER A 176 1.83 21.27 0.46
C SER A 176 0.37 21.69 0.57
N ARG A 177 -0.15 22.33 -0.49
CA ARG A 177 -1.57 22.72 -0.57
C ARG A 177 -2.51 21.50 -0.60
N TYR A 178 -2.16 20.46 -1.34
CA TYR A 178 -3.00 19.27 -1.43
C TYR A 178 -2.45 18.12 -0.59
N ALA A 179 -3.35 17.37 0.03
CA ALA A 179 -3.03 16.20 0.84
C ALA A 179 -3.98 15.04 0.54
N LEU A 180 -3.42 13.84 0.49
CA LEU A 180 -4.16 12.58 0.53
C LEU A 180 -4.13 12.06 1.95
N VAL A 181 -5.29 11.69 2.51
CA VAL A 181 -5.36 10.96 3.77
C VAL A 181 -5.92 9.57 3.51
N ALA A 182 -5.11 8.55 3.81
CA ALA A 182 -5.47 7.14 3.68
C ALA A 182 -5.74 6.56 5.08
N PHE A 183 -7.00 6.35 5.40
CA PHE A 183 -7.40 5.69 6.64
C PHE A 183 -7.35 4.17 6.45
N ARG A 184 -6.87 3.47 7.46
CA ARG A 184 -6.90 2.01 7.54
C ARG A 184 -7.62 1.59 8.81
N THR A 185 -8.55 0.64 8.70
CA THR A 185 -9.27 0.04 9.82
C THR A 185 -9.04 -1.47 9.78
N GLY A 186 -8.41 -2.02 10.80
CA GLY A 186 -8.13 -3.45 10.90
C GLY A 186 -9.39 -4.30 10.83
N VAL A 187 -9.33 -5.45 10.16
CA VAL A 187 -10.47 -6.33 9.94
C VAL A 187 -10.05 -7.79 9.86
N ASN A 188 -10.90 -8.67 10.39
CA ASN A 188 -10.88 -10.08 10.05
C ASN A 188 -11.89 -10.32 8.90
N ILE A 189 -11.38 -10.52 7.69
CA ILE A 189 -12.22 -10.71 6.49
C ILE A 189 -12.95 -12.05 6.48
N GLN A 190 -12.52 -13.02 7.29
CA GLN A 190 -13.14 -14.35 7.40
C GLN A 190 -14.39 -14.33 8.30
N ASP A 191 -14.58 -13.26 9.09
CA ASP A 191 -15.73 -13.08 9.98
C ASP A 191 -16.64 -11.93 9.50
N PRO A 192 -17.80 -12.21 8.90
CA PRO A 192 -18.75 -11.17 8.48
C PRO A 192 -19.18 -10.23 9.61
N ALA A 193 -19.23 -10.71 10.85
CA ALA A 193 -19.58 -9.89 12.00
C ALA A 193 -18.44 -8.90 12.34
N ASP A 194 -17.19 -9.30 12.16
CA ASP A 194 -16.04 -8.41 12.32
C ASP A 194 -15.94 -7.39 11.19
N VAL A 195 -16.25 -7.78 9.96
CA VAL A 195 -16.35 -6.86 8.81
C VAL A 195 -17.40 -5.77 9.10
N ALA A 196 -18.58 -6.14 9.61
CA ALA A 196 -19.61 -5.17 9.98
C ALA A 196 -19.13 -4.20 11.09
N LYS A 197 -18.39 -4.69 12.10
CA LYS A 197 -17.78 -3.84 13.14
C LYS A 197 -16.73 -2.87 12.57
N ALA A 198 -15.90 -3.32 11.63
CA ALA A 198 -14.91 -2.47 10.97
C ALA A 198 -15.58 -1.39 10.11
N GLN A 199 -16.64 -1.73 9.38
CA GLN A 199 -17.46 -0.78 8.62
C GLN A 199 -18.12 0.27 9.53
N ALA A 200 -18.65 -0.15 10.69
CA ALA A 200 -19.23 0.76 11.66
C ALA A 200 -18.20 1.74 12.24
N LEU A 201 -16.91 1.35 12.32
CA LEU A 201 -15.83 2.26 12.68
C LEU A 201 -15.45 3.20 11.54
N GLN A 202 -15.41 2.72 10.29
CA GLN A 202 -15.21 3.61 9.13
C GLN A 202 -16.27 4.72 9.10
N ALA A 203 -17.53 4.38 9.34
CA ALA A 203 -18.64 5.35 9.36
C ALA A 203 -18.53 6.42 10.44
N LYS A 204 -17.66 6.25 11.45
CA LYS A 204 -17.38 7.25 12.50
C LYS A 204 -16.23 8.19 12.15
N LEU A 205 -15.47 7.90 11.08
CA LEU A 205 -14.48 8.84 10.56
C LEU A 205 -15.20 10.11 10.10
N SER A 206 -14.67 11.26 10.45
CA SER A 206 -15.27 12.53 10.03
C SER A 206 -14.21 13.53 9.61
N VAL A 207 -14.63 14.52 8.82
CA VAL A 207 -13.81 15.66 8.40
C VAL A 207 -14.63 16.94 8.50
N ARG A 208 -13.99 18.02 8.92
CA ARG A 208 -14.54 19.37 8.97
C ARG A 208 -13.58 20.30 8.25
N GLN A 209 -14.08 21.05 7.30
CA GLN A 209 -13.36 22.08 6.55
C GLN A 209 -14.36 23.17 6.15
N VAL A 210 -14.00 24.44 6.34
CA VAL A 210 -14.90 25.57 6.05
C VAL A 210 -15.05 25.75 4.54
N ASP A 211 -13.94 25.65 3.80
CA ASP A 211 -13.91 25.74 2.35
C ASP A 211 -13.10 24.57 1.79
N THR A 212 -13.74 23.72 0.99
CA THR A 212 -13.10 22.54 0.41
C THR A 212 -12.31 22.85 -0.85
N GLY A 213 -12.43 24.06 -1.40
CA GLY A 213 -11.64 24.53 -2.52
C GLY A 213 -11.81 23.75 -3.82
N GLU A 214 -10.75 23.78 -4.63
CA GLU A 214 -10.63 23.05 -5.89
C GLU A 214 -9.20 22.53 -6.09
N MET A 215 -9.05 21.44 -6.81
CA MET A 215 -7.73 20.94 -7.22
C MET A 215 -7.38 21.51 -8.59
N ALA A 216 -6.50 22.49 -8.61
CA ALA A 216 -5.98 23.08 -9.84
C ALA A 216 -4.65 22.41 -10.23
N LEU A 217 -4.61 21.77 -11.38
CA LEU A 217 -3.43 21.21 -12.00
C LEU A 217 -3.12 21.96 -13.30
N ALA A 218 -1.83 22.23 -13.53
CA ALA A 218 -1.41 22.98 -14.72
C ALA A 218 -1.62 22.17 -16.02
N HIS A 219 -1.37 20.88 -15.97
CA HIS A 219 -1.36 19.98 -17.14
C HIS A 219 -1.39 18.52 -16.68
N PRO A 220 -1.74 17.56 -17.57
CA PRO A 220 -1.44 16.16 -17.37
C PRO A 220 0.06 15.90 -17.53
N TRP A 221 0.51 14.72 -17.14
CA TRP A 221 1.92 14.30 -17.23
C TRP A 221 2.13 13.25 -18.32
N ASN A 222 3.33 13.25 -18.94
CA ASN A 222 3.71 12.22 -19.91
C ASN A 222 3.84 10.87 -19.22
N GLN A 223 2.87 9.98 -19.47
CA GLN A 223 2.75 8.69 -18.81
C GLN A 223 3.89 7.73 -19.16
N GLU A 224 4.39 7.76 -20.40
CA GLU A 224 5.49 6.89 -20.84
C GLU A 224 6.77 7.21 -20.07
N GLN A 225 7.13 8.50 -20.00
CA GLN A 225 8.30 8.95 -19.25
C GLN A 225 8.17 8.66 -17.74
N MET A 226 6.96 8.86 -17.18
CA MET A 226 6.69 8.57 -15.78
C MET A 226 6.88 7.08 -15.48
N LEU A 227 6.34 6.18 -16.31
CA LEU A 227 6.50 4.73 -16.16
C LEU A 227 7.95 4.28 -16.32
N ALA A 228 8.71 4.88 -17.24
CA ALA A 228 10.13 4.60 -17.42
C ALA A 228 10.95 4.96 -16.17
N LEU A 229 10.73 6.13 -15.60
CA LEU A 229 11.38 6.55 -14.35
C LEU A 229 10.95 5.72 -13.14
N ARG A 230 9.67 5.32 -13.07
CA ARG A 230 9.19 4.39 -12.03
C ARG A 230 9.93 3.06 -12.07
N ALA A 231 10.15 2.52 -13.27
CA ALA A 231 10.93 1.29 -13.46
C ALA A 231 12.39 1.47 -13.05
N GLU A 232 13.02 2.59 -13.43
CA GLU A 232 14.39 2.94 -13.05
C GLU A 232 14.56 3.02 -11.53
N TYR A 233 13.69 3.75 -10.81
CA TYR A 233 13.75 3.88 -9.36
C TYR A 233 13.51 2.55 -8.64
N ASN A 234 12.61 1.70 -9.14
CA ASN A 234 12.39 0.36 -8.58
C ASN A 234 13.61 -0.54 -8.78
N GLN A 235 14.27 -0.47 -9.92
CA GLN A 235 15.52 -1.19 -10.18
C GLN A 235 16.64 -0.71 -9.24
N GLU A 236 16.86 0.59 -9.17
CA GLU A 236 17.88 1.23 -8.33
C GLU A 236 17.68 0.90 -6.84
N ARG A 237 16.43 0.94 -6.35
CA ARG A 237 16.09 0.50 -5.01
C ARG A 237 16.52 -0.94 -4.75
N ASN A 238 16.24 -1.84 -5.68
CA ASN A 238 16.58 -3.26 -5.54
C ASN A 238 18.10 -3.47 -5.56
N GLU A 239 18.82 -2.80 -6.45
CA GLU A 239 20.28 -2.87 -6.56
C GLU A 239 20.98 -2.33 -5.32
N LYS A 240 20.48 -1.25 -4.74
CA LYS A 240 20.98 -0.66 -3.49
C LYS A 240 20.51 -1.41 -2.24
N GLY A 241 19.56 -2.34 -2.34
CA GLY A 241 19.00 -3.06 -1.20
C GLY A 241 18.27 -2.17 -0.21
N ILE A 242 17.67 -1.05 -0.66
CA ILE A 242 16.97 -0.11 0.21
C ILE A 242 15.67 -0.74 0.70
N LYS A 243 15.48 -0.71 2.01
CA LYS A 243 14.33 -1.31 2.66
C LYS A 243 13.09 -0.43 2.55
N SER A 244 11.91 -1.06 2.64
CA SER A 244 10.65 -0.32 2.57
C SER A 244 10.47 0.70 3.70
N GLU A 245 10.99 0.39 4.90
CA GLU A 245 10.92 1.28 6.05
C GLU A 245 11.75 2.57 5.91
N ASP A 246 12.71 2.59 4.98
CA ASP A 246 13.59 3.74 4.73
C ASP A 246 13.08 4.64 3.59
N LEU A 247 11.93 4.30 2.99
CA LEU A 247 11.38 5.00 1.82
C LEU A 247 10.28 6.01 2.16
N TYR A 248 9.74 5.97 3.37
CA TYR A 248 8.58 6.76 3.77
C TYR A 248 8.89 7.56 5.02
N GLY A 249 8.54 8.84 5.02
CA GLY A 249 8.79 9.76 6.12
C GLY A 249 8.43 11.19 5.75
N ARG A 250 8.63 12.11 6.68
CA ARG A 250 8.47 13.54 6.43
C ARG A 250 9.62 14.10 5.59
N LYS A 251 9.40 15.24 4.98
CA LYS A 251 10.48 15.99 4.34
C LYS A 251 11.54 16.33 5.38
N GLY A 252 12.79 15.93 5.09
CA GLY A 252 13.94 16.07 5.99
C GLY A 252 14.24 14.82 6.83
N GLU A 253 13.31 13.87 6.97
CA GLU A 253 13.55 12.56 7.59
C GLU A 253 14.11 11.54 6.59
N ILE A 254 13.70 11.66 5.33
CA ILE A 254 14.19 10.87 4.21
C ILE A 254 14.75 11.81 3.12
N SER A 255 15.69 11.31 2.32
CA SER A 255 16.23 12.08 1.19
C SER A 255 15.23 12.19 0.04
N PRO A 256 15.37 13.17 -0.87
CA PRO A 256 14.55 13.26 -2.08
C PRO A 256 14.63 12.01 -2.96
N GLU A 257 15.79 11.35 -3.00
CA GLU A 257 15.99 10.10 -3.74
C GLU A 257 15.19 8.94 -3.12
N GLN A 258 15.26 8.79 -1.79
CA GLN A 258 14.44 7.80 -1.07
C GLN A 258 12.95 8.06 -1.27
N ASN A 259 12.53 9.33 -1.24
CA ASN A 259 11.15 9.71 -1.51
C ASN A 259 10.71 9.32 -2.94
N ASN A 260 11.53 9.61 -3.96
CA ASN A 260 11.23 9.21 -5.34
C ASN A 260 11.11 7.68 -5.46
N MET A 261 12.00 6.92 -4.82
CA MET A 261 11.89 5.46 -4.76
C MET A 261 10.62 5.01 -4.03
N GLY A 262 10.25 5.65 -2.93
CA GLY A 262 9.03 5.38 -2.18
C GLY A 262 7.77 5.61 -3.03
N VAL A 263 7.72 6.72 -3.74
CA VAL A 263 6.63 7.05 -4.68
C VAL A 263 6.58 6.05 -5.83
N ALA A 264 7.74 5.62 -6.37
CA ALA A 264 7.82 4.61 -7.42
C ALA A 264 7.34 3.22 -6.98
N VAL A 265 7.61 2.84 -5.72
CA VAL A 265 7.12 1.58 -5.13
C VAL A 265 5.62 1.65 -4.88
N GLY A 266 5.13 2.77 -4.39
CA GLY A 266 3.71 3.03 -4.14
C GLY A 266 3.46 3.95 -2.96
N ILE A 267 2.59 4.91 -3.15
CA ILE A 267 2.27 5.98 -2.19
C ILE A 267 1.55 5.52 -0.92
N GLY A 268 1.21 4.24 -0.82
CA GLY A 268 0.52 3.68 0.34
C GLY A 268 1.46 3.14 1.43
N GLY A 269 2.77 3.24 1.25
CA GLY A 269 3.74 2.82 2.27
C GLY A 269 3.63 3.64 3.54
N ILE A 270 3.69 2.97 4.68
CA ILE A 270 3.60 3.62 5.99
C ILE A 270 5.02 3.80 6.52
N PRO A 271 5.38 4.99 7.06
CA PRO A 271 6.64 5.17 7.77
C PRO A 271 6.84 4.14 8.89
N LYS A 272 8.09 3.80 9.21
CA LYS A 272 8.45 2.68 10.10
C LYS A 272 7.80 2.74 11.49
N GLU A 273 7.51 3.92 12.00
CA GLU A 273 6.79 4.10 13.27
C GLU A 273 5.32 3.68 13.20
N GLY A 274 4.77 3.52 12.00
CA GLY A 274 3.40 3.07 11.76
C GLY A 274 3.28 1.64 11.29
N ALA A 275 4.26 1.14 10.51
CA ALA A 275 4.30 -0.26 10.09
C ALA A 275 5.71 -0.73 9.73
N VAL A 276 5.97 -2.03 9.95
CA VAL A 276 7.17 -2.73 9.47
C VAL A 276 6.73 -3.89 8.58
N TYR A 277 7.43 -4.06 7.46
CA TYR A 277 7.16 -5.11 6.48
C TYR A 277 8.38 -6.02 6.36
N LEU A 278 8.19 -7.30 6.64
CA LEU A 278 9.23 -8.33 6.51
C LEU A 278 8.82 -9.30 5.40
N PHE A 279 9.75 -9.57 4.50
CA PHE A 279 9.54 -10.47 3.37
C PHE A 279 10.27 -11.79 3.63
N TYR A 280 9.61 -12.89 3.29
CA TYR A 280 10.17 -14.23 3.39
C TYR A 280 9.98 -14.94 2.05
N THR A 281 11.09 -15.36 1.44
CA THR A 281 11.12 -16.07 0.15
C THR A 281 11.90 -17.35 0.33
N PRO A 282 11.25 -18.44 0.74
CA PRO A 282 11.91 -19.73 0.91
C PRO A 282 12.23 -20.40 -0.43
N SER A 283 13.22 -21.27 -0.41
CA SER A 283 13.59 -22.12 -1.56
C SER A 283 12.90 -23.48 -1.57
N SER A 284 12.08 -23.79 -0.56
CA SER A 284 11.50 -25.12 -0.34
C SER A 284 9.99 -25.04 -0.10
N THR A 285 9.29 -26.09 -0.52
CA THR A 285 7.88 -26.37 -0.21
C THR A 285 7.71 -27.39 0.91
N GLU A 286 8.80 -27.80 1.56
CA GLU A 286 8.71 -28.66 2.73
C GLU A 286 7.99 -27.94 3.88
N PRO A 287 7.18 -28.68 4.67
CA PRO A 287 6.49 -28.09 5.81
C PRO A 287 7.44 -27.43 6.80
N GLN A 288 7.12 -26.22 7.24
CA GLN A 288 7.93 -25.48 8.20
C GLN A 288 7.06 -24.69 9.17
N THR A 289 7.64 -24.28 10.28
CA THR A 289 6.93 -23.55 11.33
C THR A 289 7.67 -22.28 11.72
N LEU A 290 6.90 -21.26 12.09
CA LEU A 290 7.40 -20.02 12.65
C LEU A 290 6.63 -19.71 13.93
N THR A 291 7.33 -19.59 15.06
CA THR A 291 6.70 -19.17 16.31
C THR A 291 6.96 -17.68 16.56
N LEU A 292 5.88 -16.93 16.61
CA LEU A 292 5.88 -15.50 16.91
C LEU A 292 5.80 -15.32 18.43
N LYS A 293 6.72 -14.52 18.98
CA LYS A 293 6.77 -14.15 20.39
C LYS A 293 6.74 -12.64 20.50
N ASP A 294 6.01 -12.13 21.49
CA ASP A 294 5.94 -10.70 21.81
C ASP A 294 5.48 -9.81 20.65
N VAL A 295 4.75 -10.37 19.66
CA VAL A 295 4.19 -9.58 18.57
C VAL A 295 3.07 -8.66 19.09
N PRO A 296 2.97 -7.42 18.60
CA PRO A 296 1.95 -6.49 19.05
C PRO A 296 0.54 -7.00 18.71
N ASN A 297 -0.33 -6.95 19.70
CA ASN A 297 -1.74 -7.32 19.54
C ASN A 297 -2.61 -6.53 20.51
N GLY A 298 -3.66 -5.89 20.03
CA GLY A 298 -4.48 -4.96 20.82
C GLY A 298 -3.82 -3.58 20.97
N ASP A 299 -4.46 -2.68 21.70
CA ASP A 299 -3.99 -1.29 21.93
C ASP A 299 -3.63 -0.55 20.63
N ASN A 300 -4.51 -0.67 19.63
CA ASN A 300 -4.30 -0.10 18.29
C ASN A 300 -3.11 -0.70 17.52
N ALA A 301 -2.65 -1.89 17.89
CA ALA A 301 -1.59 -2.60 17.18
C ALA A 301 -2.07 -3.98 16.72
N PHE A 302 -1.57 -4.44 15.57
CA PHE A 302 -1.80 -5.80 15.11
C PHE A 302 -0.71 -6.25 14.15
N TRP A 303 -0.70 -7.54 13.85
CA TRP A 303 0.17 -8.11 12.82
C TRP A 303 -0.65 -8.99 11.87
N SER A 304 -0.11 -9.17 10.67
CA SER A 304 -0.62 -10.14 9.71
C SER A 304 0.50 -10.82 8.95
N LEU A 305 0.26 -12.04 8.50
CA LEU A 305 1.10 -12.75 7.56
C LEU A 305 0.25 -13.25 6.40
N THR A 306 0.67 -12.93 5.19
CA THR A 306 0.00 -13.35 3.95
C THR A 306 0.99 -14.08 3.06
N VAL A 307 0.58 -15.25 2.56
CA VAL A 307 1.31 -16.07 1.57
C VAL A 307 0.87 -15.69 0.17
N TYR A 308 1.83 -15.51 -0.73
CA TYR A 308 1.61 -15.17 -2.14
C TYR A 308 2.36 -16.14 -3.05
N ASP A 309 1.93 -16.24 -4.28
CA ASP A 309 2.68 -16.90 -5.35
C ASP A 309 3.89 -16.07 -5.81
N LYS A 310 4.64 -16.59 -6.78
CA LYS A 310 5.81 -15.91 -7.36
C LYS A 310 5.49 -14.55 -7.99
N ASP A 311 4.25 -14.35 -8.40
CA ASP A 311 3.76 -13.14 -9.07
C ASP A 311 3.13 -12.15 -8.09
N GLY A 312 3.03 -12.52 -6.80
CA GLY A 312 2.53 -11.66 -5.72
C GLY A 312 1.02 -11.74 -5.51
N PHE A 313 0.37 -12.80 -5.96
CA PHE A 313 -1.07 -13.03 -5.76
C PHE A 313 -1.32 -14.18 -4.77
N VAL A 314 -2.45 -14.15 -4.09
CA VAL A 314 -2.84 -15.24 -3.19
C VAL A 314 -3.45 -16.40 -3.98
N VAL A 315 -3.30 -17.61 -3.45
CA VAL A 315 -3.82 -18.86 -4.00
C VAL A 315 -4.51 -19.64 -2.87
N GLY A 316 -5.57 -20.36 -3.19
CA GLY A 316 -6.31 -21.13 -2.19
C GLY A 316 -7.11 -20.26 -1.22
N GLU A 317 -7.42 -20.82 -0.06
CA GLU A 317 -8.21 -20.17 0.99
C GLU A 317 -7.36 -19.86 2.23
N ASP A 318 -6.38 -20.71 2.54
CA ASP A 318 -5.51 -20.61 3.73
C ASP A 318 -4.25 -19.76 3.45
N PHE A 319 -4.42 -18.56 2.93
CA PHE A 319 -3.31 -17.67 2.52
C PHE A 319 -2.96 -16.60 3.56
N ASN A 320 -3.79 -16.39 4.59
CA ASN A 320 -3.64 -15.26 5.52
C ASN A 320 -3.94 -15.66 6.95
N ILE A 321 -3.10 -15.20 7.88
CA ILE A 321 -3.31 -15.23 9.33
C ILE A 321 -3.00 -13.85 9.89
N ASN A 322 -3.86 -13.35 10.77
CA ASN A 322 -3.59 -12.12 11.51
C ASN A 322 -3.96 -12.23 12.99
N SER A 323 -3.54 -11.25 13.78
CA SER A 323 -3.71 -11.26 15.23
C SER A 323 -5.18 -11.30 15.70
N ALA A 324 -6.15 -10.98 14.83
CA ALA A 324 -7.56 -10.99 15.21
C ALA A 324 -8.13 -12.42 15.36
N PHE A 325 -7.55 -13.41 14.64
CA PHE A 325 -8.05 -14.79 14.65
C PHE A 325 -6.96 -15.85 14.85
N ALA A 326 -5.68 -15.45 14.92
CA ALA A 326 -4.60 -16.37 15.21
C ALA A 326 -4.78 -17.05 16.57
N LYS A 327 -4.52 -18.35 16.64
CA LYS A 327 -4.59 -19.15 17.85
C LYS A 327 -3.24 -19.13 18.55
N ALA A 328 -3.19 -18.55 19.75
CA ALA A 328 -2.02 -18.54 20.62
C ALA A 328 -2.02 -19.74 21.59
N ASN A 329 -0.83 -20.14 22.01
CA ASN A 329 -0.65 -21.09 23.11
C ASN A 329 -0.89 -20.39 24.48
N PRO A 330 -0.90 -21.14 25.60
CA PRO A 330 -1.09 -20.55 26.92
C PRO A 330 -0.06 -19.47 27.34
N GLN A 331 1.12 -19.45 26.68
CA GLN A 331 2.17 -18.45 26.89
C GLN A 331 1.99 -17.22 26.00
N GLY A 332 0.91 -17.15 25.17
CA GLY A 332 0.65 -16.07 24.25
C GLY A 332 1.47 -16.12 22.94
N GLU A 333 2.23 -17.19 22.71
CA GLU A 333 2.99 -17.37 21.48
C GLU A 333 2.11 -17.94 20.36
N VAL A 334 2.30 -17.47 19.13
CA VAL A 334 1.57 -17.95 17.96
C VAL A 334 2.51 -18.75 17.07
N THR A 335 2.21 -20.03 16.86
CA THR A 335 2.92 -20.85 15.88
C THR A 335 2.16 -20.87 14.56
N LEU A 336 2.79 -20.37 13.51
CA LEU A 336 2.32 -20.47 12.12
C LEU A 336 2.85 -21.76 11.51
N ASN A 337 1.96 -22.51 10.83
CA ASN A 337 2.27 -23.78 10.19
C ASN A 337 2.18 -23.61 8.67
N PHE A 338 3.30 -23.62 7.98
CA PHE A 338 3.37 -23.50 6.52
C PHE A 338 3.41 -24.90 5.89
N GLY A 339 2.35 -25.25 5.16
CA GLY A 339 2.21 -26.56 4.53
C GLY A 339 2.04 -27.73 5.50
N GLY A 340 1.98 -28.94 4.94
CA GLY A 340 1.81 -30.19 5.71
C GLY A 340 0.37 -30.42 6.17
N ASP A 341 0.19 -30.69 7.45
CA ASP A 341 -1.10 -31.04 8.04
C ASP A 341 -2.01 -29.79 8.18
N GLN A 342 -3.05 -29.72 7.36
CA GLN A 342 -4.04 -28.63 7.32
C GLN A 342 -4.90 -28.54 8.60
N THR A 343 -4.92 -29.57 9.43
CA THR A 343 -5.68 -29.55 10.69
C THR A 343 -4.98 -28.79 11.82
N LYS A 344 -3.73 -28.44 11.63
CA LYS A 344 -2.96 -27.65 12.61
C LYS A 344 -3.49 -26.22 12.72
N PRO A 345 -3.51 -25.65 13.95
CA PRO A 345 -3.88 -24.26 14.11
C PRO A 345 -2.94 -23.34 13.32
N ASN A 346 -3.47 -22.21 12.84
CA ASN A 346 -2.72 -21.23 12.08
C ASN A 346 -2.00 -21.82 10.86
N TYR A 347 -2.66 -22.73 10.17
CA TYR A 347 -2.18 -23.33 8.94
C TYR A 347 -2.16 -22.28 7.82
N LEU A 348 -1.15 -22.36 6.97
CA LEU A 348 -0.99 -21.54 5.77
C LEU A 348 -0.61 -22.47 4.61
N GLU A 349 -1.37 -22.39 3.52
CA GLU A 349 -1.07 -23.16 2.32
C GLU A 349 0.19 -22.63 1.63
N ILE A 350 1.08 -23.56 1.20
CA ILE A 350 2.28 -23.24 0.45
C ILE A 350 2.37 -24.08 -0.82
N TYR A 351 3.05 -23.56 -1.82
CA TYR A 351 3.16 -24.13 -3.16
C TYR A 351 4.49 -23.72 -3.80
N PRO A 352 4.92 -24.31 -4.94
CA PRO A 352 6.17 -23.94 -5.58
C PRO A 352 6.24 -22.42 -5.91
N GLY A 353 7.32 -21.78 -5.48
CA GLY A 353 7.55 -20.35 -5.70
C GLY A 353 6.83 -19.42 -4.72
N TRP A 354 6.21 -19.96 -3.66
CA TRP A 354 5.57 -19.15 -2.65
C TRP A 354 6.52 -18.17 -1.95
N ASN A 355 5.97 -17.12 -1.47
CA ASN A 355 6.63 -16.14 -0.62
C ASN A 355 5.62 -15.57 0.37
N ALA A 356 6.09 -14.93 1.43
CA ALA A 356 5.20 -14.35 2.42
C ALA A 356 5.61 -12.93 2.78
N THR A 357 4.61 -12.13 3.11
CA THR A 357 4.80 -10.80 3.71
C THR A 357 4.24 -10.80 5.12
N PHE A 358 5.10 -10.54 6.08
CA PHE A 358 4.72 -10.30 7.47
C PHE A 358 4.64 -8.80 7.70
N ARG A 359 3.50 -8.32 8.16
CA ARG A 359 3.20 -6.92 8.43
C ARG A 359 2.99 -6.74 9.91
N ILE A 360 3.69 -5.78 10.52
CA ILE A 360 3.50 -5.39 11.91
C ILE A 360 3.04 -3.93 11.89
N TYR A 361 1.83 -3.69 12.36
CA TYR A 361 1.23 -2.36 12.42
C TYR A 361 1.32 -1.81 13.84
N ASN A 362 1.63 -0.52 13.94
CA ASN A 362 1.96 0.17 15.17
C ASN A 362 3.02 -0.58 16.00
N PRO A 363 4.19 -0.86 15.36
CA PRO A 363 5.23 -1.67 15.97
C PRO A 363 5.85 -0.96 17.18
N LYS A 364 6.39 -1.77 18.12
CA LYS A 364 7.20 -1.24 19.23
C LYS A 364 8.59 -0.81 18.67
N PRO A 365 9.25 0.20 19.29
CA PRO A 365 10.59 0.64 18.84
C PRO A 365 11.63 -0.48 18.73
N ALA A 366 11.51 -1.55 19.51
CA ALA A 366 12.40 -2.70 19.49
C ALA A 366 12.35 -3.51 18.17
N TYR A 367 11.41 -3.22 17.25
CA TYR A 367 11.29 -3.89 15.95
C TYR A 367 12.00 -3.17 14.80
N PHE A 368 12.61 -2.01 15.05
CA PHE A 368 13.34 -1.20 14.04
C PHE A 368 14.83 -1.56 13.94
#